data_01d066214133c89860addede4a9890ea
#
_entry.id   01d066214133c89860addede4a9890ea
#
_cell.length_a   1.000
_cell.length_b   1.000
_cell.length_c   1.000
_cell.angle_alpha   90.00
_cell.angle_beta   90.00
_cell.angle_gamma   90.00
#
_symmetry.space_group_name_H-M   'P 1'
#
loop_
_entity.id
_entity.type
_entity.pdbx_description
1 polymer ?
#
loop_
_entity_poly.entity_id
_entity_poly.type
_entity_poly.pdbx_seq_one_letter_code
_entity_poly.pdbx_strand_id
1 'polypeptide(L)'
;MTGRTAGTNTLNLCAGPGGWETGASLLDSFTVITGFDVSADACATARAAGYHRVQADVRSLEPADFPDITGLIVSPLCPTFSSGGLRSALSGDDYQHALDAITCLGEGCSKTWHHLPGKVSDPRTALVVETARWVLRLPAVKWVIAEQVPSVEFLWEDLAAELAAAGWEYMNVETIDAHDLGAVARRRRTFLLGCRYTAAGPVPFRELPGLGTPTMAEALGWDTGHRIRTRNQRQPTGGNLFSADGPAWCLTEKTRSWERDSDRRRLTPGEAGLLQGFPASYPWTGSRTSQFRQVGDVVSPVVAAALIGAVTGVDWEPVLRDYLAGLYRRSPDSKAG
;
A
#
# COMPACT_ATOMS: atom_id res chain seq x y z
N MET A 1 -15.75 -19.62 -25.34
CA MET A 1 -16.28 -19.81 -23.97
C MET A 1 -15.13 -19.52 -23.02
N THR A 2 -14.99 -18.27 -22.60
CA THR A 2 -13.97 -17.84 -21.63
C THR A 2 -14.43 -18.32 -20.26
N GLY A 3 -13.69 -19.29 -19.70
CA GLY A 3 -13.94 -19.76 -18.35
C GLY A 3 -13.82 -18.61 -17.36
N ARG A 4 -14.92 -18.25 -16.70
CA ARG A 4 -14.89 -17.40 -15.51
C ARG A 4 -13.97 -18.12 -14.52
N THR A 5 -12.81 -17.55 -14.27
CA THR A 5 -11.96 -17.96 -13.14
C THR A 5 -12.82 -17.90 -11.89
N ALA A 6 -12.91 -19.01 -11.16
CA ALA A 6 -13.59 -19.03 -9.86
C ALA A 6 -12.97 -17.93 -9.01
N GLY A 7 -13.83 -17.09 -8.44
CA GLY A 7 -13.42 -15.95 -7.68
C GLY A 7 -12.46 -16.33 -6.54
N THR A 8 -11.38 -15.56 -6.35
CA THR A 8 -10.37 -15.80 -5.31
C THR A 8 -10.83 -15.21 -3.97
N ASN A 9 -10.98 -15.99 -2.92
CA ASN A 9 -11.16 -15.47 -1.57
C ASN A 9 -9.82 -14.86 -1.12
N THR A 10 -9.81 -13.57 -0.79
CA THR A 10 -8.59 -12.84 -0.45
C THR A 10 -8.69 -12.25 0.94
N LEU A 11 -7.63 -12.43 1.73
CA LEU A 11 -7.41 -11.66 2.96
C LEU A 11 -6.52 -10.45 2.66
N ASN A 12 -6.85 -9.32 3.29
CA ASN A 12 -6.03 -8.13 3.34
C ASN A 12 -5.73 -7.80 4.81
N LEU A 13 -4.50 -7.97 5.24
CA LEU A 13 -4.06 -7.78 6.61
C LEU A 13 -3.36 -6.41 6.76
N CYS A 14 -3.66 -5.71 7.85
CA CYS A 14 -3.29 -4.31 8.05
C CYS A 14 -3.82 -3.45 6.89
N ALA A 15 -5.08 -3.68 6.56
CA ALA A 15 -5.70 -3.32 5.30
C ALA A 15 -5.95 -1.82 5.12
N GLY A 16 -5.81 -1.03 6.18
CA GLY A 16 -5.99 0.40 6.12
C GLY A 16 -7.39 0.85 5.64
N PRO A 17 -7.47 2.03 5.02
CA PRO A 17 -8.74 2.62 4.60
C PRO A 17 -9.30 2.10 3.26
N GLY A 18 -8.65 1.13 2.58
CA GLY A 18 -9.22 0.50 1.39
C GLY A 18 -8.47 0.74 0.06
N GLY A 19 -7.16 1.00 0.11
CA GLY A 19 -6.36 1.21 -1.12
C GLY A 19 -6.30 -0.03 -2.02
N TRP A 20 -6.08 -1.19 -1.43
CA TRP A 20 -6.07 -2.46 -2.14
C TRP A 20 -7.43 -2.81 -2.74
N GLU A 21 -8.49 -2.64 -1.95
CA GLU A 21 -9.86 -2.89 -2.40
C GLU A 21 -10.28 -1.93 -3.51
N THR A 22 -9.88 -0.65 -3.42
CA THR A 22 -10.15 0.32 -4.50
C THR A 22 -9.44 -0.11 -5.79
N GLY A 23 -8.17 -0.52 -5.72
CA GLY A 23 -7.45 -1.04 -6.88
C GLY A 23 -8.07 -2.32 -7.44
N ALA A 24 -8.43 -3.27 -6.58
CA ALA A 24 -9.08 -4.51 -6.97
C ALA A 24 -10.44 -4.28 -7.65
N SER A 25 -11.21 -3.29 -7.18
CA SER A 25 -12.52 -2.97 -7.76
C SER A 25 -12.45 -2.42 -9.20
N LEU A 26 -11.28 -2.00 -9.65
CA LEU A 26 -11.06 -1.62 -11.05
C LEU A 26 -10.97 -2.84 -11.97
N LEU A 27 -10.63 -4.01 -11.42
CA LEU A 27 -10.45 -5.24 -12.17
C LEU A 27 -11.76 -6.06 -12.14
N ASP A 28 -12.55 -6.04 -13.19
CA ASP A 28 -13.90 -6.65 -13.29
C ASP A 28 -14.01 -8.13 -12.88
N SER A 29 -12.89 -8.82 -12.76
CA SER A 29 -12.84 -10.25 -12.42
C SER A 29 -12.67 -10.53 -10.94
N PHE A 30 -12.74 -9.48 -10.09
CA PHE A 30 -12.25 -9.63 -8.73
C PHE A 30 -13.29 -10.00 -7.67
N THR A 31 -12.85 -10.70 -6.70
CA THR A 31 -13.51 -11.40 -5.61
C THR A 31 -13.65 -10.60 -4.34
N VAL A 32 -14.31 -11.23 -3.38
CA VAL A 32 -14.49 -10.71 -2.03
C VAL A 32 -13.13 -10.61 -1.33
N ILE A 33 -12.70 -9.38 -1.04
CA ILE A 33 -11.58 -9.12 -0.14
C ILE A 33 -12.13 -8.86 1.25
N THR A 34 -11.68 -9.66 2.22
CA THR A 34 -11.91 -9.39 3.64
C THR A 34 -10.68 -8.72 4.24
N GLY A 35 -10.84 -7.48 4.65
CA GLY A 35 -9.74 -6.70 5.25
C GLY A 35 -9.80 -6.65 6.76
N PHE A 36 -8.64 -6.75 7.40
CA PHE A 36 -8.46 -6.62 8.85
C PHE A 36 -7.55 -5.44 9.15
N ASP A 37 -7.97 -4.60 10.09
CA ASP A 37 -7.14 -3.48 10.59
C ASP A 37 -7.50 -3.18 12.04
N VAL A 38 -6.54 -2.71 12.80
CA VAL A 38 -6.74 -2.31 14.21
C VAL A 38 -7.32 -0.91 14.34
N SER A 39 -7.14 -0.05 13.33
CA SER A 39 -7.59 1.34 13.35
C SER A 39 -9.10 1.46 13.11
N ALA A 40 -9.84 1.93 14.11
CA ALA A 40 -11.27 2.16 14.00
C ALA A 40 -11.64 3.13 12.86
N ASP A 41 -10.86 4.22 12.70
CA ASP A 41 -11.12 5.22 11.66
C ASP A 41 -10.84 4.67 10.26
N ALA A 42 -9.75 3.90 10.08
CA ALA A 42 -9.47 3.24 8.81
C ALA A 42 -10.54 2.21 8.44
N CYS A 43 -10.99 1.43 9.43
CA CYS A 43 -12.11 0.50 9.26
C CYS A 43 -13.41 1.22 8.88
N ALA A 44 -13.69 2.36 9.51
CA ALA A 44 -14.89 3.15 9.20
C ALA A 44 -14.83 3.73 7.77
N THR A 45 -13.66 4.24 7.35
CA THR A 45 -13.44 4.72 5.98
C THR A 45 -13.65 3.59 4.96
N ALA A 46 -13.03 2.43 5.16
CA ALA A 46 -13.19 1.30 4.26
C ALA A 46 -14.65 0.84 4.14
N ARG A 47 -15.37 0.75 5.27
CA ARG A 47 -16.81 0.43 5.27
C ARG A 47 -17.65 1.49 4.58
N ALA A 48 -17.34 2.77 4.77
CA ALA A 48 -18.02 3.87 4.07
C ALA A 48 -17.78 3.83 2.56
N ALA A 49 -16.64 3.31 2.12
CA ALA A 49 -16.34 3.04 0.71
C ALA A 49 -16.99 1.75 0.17
N GLY A 50 -17.73 1.00 0.99
CA GLY A 50 -18.43 -0.23 0.60
C GLY A 50 -17.59 -1.51 0.74
N TYR A 51 -16.44 -1.47 1.39
CA TYR A 51 -15.55 -2.63 1.54
C TYR A 51 -15.81 -3.40 2.84
N HIS A 52 -15.65 -4.72 2.77
CA HIS A 52 -15.76 -5.56 3.95
C HIS A 52 -14.52 -5.40 4.84
N ARG A 53 -14.73 -4.88 6.05
CA ARG A 53 -13.65 -4.55 6.98
C ARG A 53 -13.97 -4.98 8.40
N VAL A 54 -13.09 -5.79 8.99
CA VAL A 54 -13.15 -6.24 10.38
C VAL A 54 -12.09 -5.48 11.18
N GLN A 55 -12.50 -4.91 12.30
CA GLN A 55 -11.56 -4.30 13.24
C GLN A 55 -10.98 -5.38 14.14
N ALA A 56 -9.71 -5.76 13.90
CA ALA A 56 -9.01 -6.75 14.69
C ALA A 56 -7.49 -6.57 14.59
N ASP A 57 -6.78 -7.05 15.61
CA ASP A 57 -5.33 -7.20 15.57
C ASP A 57 -4.98 -8.51 14.85
N VAL A 58 -4.25 -8.44 13.76
CA VAL A 58 -3.87 -9.61 12.94
C VAL A 58 -3.04 -10.64 13.72
N ARG A 59 -2.39 -10.23 14.80
CA ARG A 59 -1.64 -11.12 15.70
C ARG A 59 -2.53 -12.01 16.56
N SER A 60 -3.80 -11.62 16.75
CA SER A 60 -4.80 -12.40 17.51
C SER A 60 -5.59 -13.38 16.65
N LEU A 61 -5.34 -13.42 15.35
CA LEU A 61 -6.02 -14.29 14.40
C LEU A 61 -5.11 -15.47 14.04
N GLU A 62 -5.73 -16.62 13.77
CA GLU A 62 -4.98 -17.82 13.37
C GLU A 62 -5.20 -18.12 11.88
N PRO A 63 -4.12 -18.30 11.08
CA PRO A 63 -4.25 -18.63 9.66
C PRO A 63 -5.09 -19.88 9.39
N ALA A 64 -5.10 -20.85 10.30
CA ALA A 64 -5.90 -22.08 10.19
C ALA A 64 -7.40 -21.85 10.19
N ASP A 65 -7.87 -20.71 10.73
CA ASP A 65 -9.30 -20.35 10.73
C ASP A 65 -9.79 -19.89 9.34
N PHE A 66 -8.87 -19.77 8.37
CA PHE A 66 -9.12 -19.28 7.02
C PHE A 66 -8.74 -20.32 5.94
N PRO A 67 -9.34 -21.52 5.94
CA PRO A 67 -8.90 -22.63 5.09
C PRO A 67 -9.08 -22.41 3.59
N ASP A 68 -10.03 -21.53 3.19
CA ASP A 68 -10.42 -21.32 1.79
C ASP A 68 -9.77 -20.10 1.13
N ILE A 69 -8.84 -19.46 1.83
CA ILE A 69 -8.17 -18.27 1.32
C ILE A 69 -7.13 -18.65 0.28
N THR A 70 -7.26 -18.06 -0.91
CA THR A 70 -6.36 -18.29 -2.04
C THR A 70 -5.46 -17.09 -2.36
N GLY A 71 -5.80 -15.90 -1.88
CA GLY A 71 -4.99 -14.69 -2.03
C GLY A 71 -4.69 -14.02 -0.70
N LEU A 72 -3.49 -13.52 -0.55
CA LEU A 72 -3.05 -12.81 0.65
C LEU A 72 -2.44 -11.46 0.29
N ILE A 73 -2.93 -10.41 0.91
CA ILE A 73 -2.36 -9.06 0.87
C ILE A 73 -1.96 -8.67 2.29
N VAL A 74 -0.77 -8.12 2.47
CA VAL A 74 -0.27 -7.71 3.79
C VAL A 74 0.48 -6.38 3.69
N SER A 75 0.05 -5.37 4.43
CA SER A 75 0.70 -4.05 4.49
C SER A 75 0.97 -3.66 5.95
N PRO A 76 1.92 -4.33 6.64
CA PRO A 76 2.13 -4.15 8.07
C PRO A 76 2.68 -2.75 8.34
N LEU A 77 2.19 -2.10 9.40
CA LEU A 77 2.79 -0.83 9.84
C LEU A 77 4.21 -1.07 10.33
N CYS A 78 5.17 -0.32 9.80
CA CYS A 78 6.55 -0.45 10.24
C CYS A 78 7.26 0.91 10.44
N PRO A 79 6.96 1.63 11.53
CA PRO A 79 7.63 2.87 11.86
C PRO A 79 9.12 2.70 12.14
N THR A 80 9.57 1.50 12.49
CA THR A 80 10.96 1.17 12.82
C THR A 80 11.87 1.08 11.61
N PHE A 81 11.31 0.85 10.42
CA PHE A 81 12.05 0.82 9.15
C PHE A 81 11.94 2.12 8.36
N SER A 82 10.97 2.98 8.66
CA SER A 82 10.74 4.18 7.83
C SER A 82 11.82 5.24 8.04
N SER A 83 12.17 5.97 6.96
CA SER A 83 13.12 7.09 6.99
C SER A 83 12.64 8.26 7.86
N GLY A 84 11.35 8.35 8.13
CA GLY A 84 10.73 9.30 9.05
C GLY A 84 10.57 8.78 10.47
N GLY A 85 10.89 7.50 10.73
CA GLY A 85 10.83 6.81 12.01
C GLY A 85 12.21 6.62 12.65
N LEU A 86 12.27 5.69 13.59
CA LEU A 86 13.46 5.46 14.42
C LEU A 86 14.61 4.73 13.70
N ARG A 87 14.36 4.06 12.57
CA ARG A 87 15.30 3.17 11.86
C ARG A 87 15.96 2.09 12.75
N SER A 88 15.39 1.82 13.92
CA SER A 88 15.95 0.91 14.91
C SER A 88 16.02 -0.52 14.40
N ALA A 89 15.08 -0.93 13.58
CA ALA A 89 15.04 -2.30 13.03
C ALA A 89 16.05 -2.54 11.88
N LEU A 90 16.79 -1.52 11.45
CA LEU A 90 17.86 -1.63 10.43
C LEU A 90 19.25 -1.82 11.05
N SER A 91 19.36 -1.81 12.36
CA SER A 91 20.65 -1.88 13.06
C SER A 91 20.72 -3.08 14.01
N GLY A 92 21.80 -3.84 13.89
CA GLY A 92 22.19 -4.84 14.86
C GLY A 92 21.23 -6.02 15.03
N ASP A 93 20.90 -6.32 16.27
CA ASP A 93 20.21 -7.55 16.66
C ASP A 93 18.75 -7.63 16.22
N ASP A 94 18.05 -6.49 16.05
CA ASP A 94 16.64 -6.47 15.67
C ASP A 94 16.39 -7.12 14.29
N TYR A 95 17.26 -6.82 13.31
CA TYR A 95 17.19 -7.45 12.00
C TYR A 95 17.44 -8.95 12.08
N GLN A 96 18.50 -9.35 12.80
CA GLN A 96 18.82 -10.78 12.94
C GLN A 96 17.70 -11.53 13.64
N HIS A 97 17.10 -10.96 14.68
CA HIS A 97 15.95 -11.57 15.34
C HIS A 97 14.73 -11.73 14.42
N ALA A 98 14.49 -10.74 13.54
CA ALA A 98 13.42 -10.85 12.56
C ALA A 98 13.70 -11.95 11.52
N LEU A 99 14.94 -12.04 11.02
CA LEU A 99 15.40 -13.08 10.12
C LEU A 99 15.29 -14.47 10.75
N ASP A 100 15.82 -14.66 11.98
CA ASP A 100 15.73 -15.92 12.71
C ASP A 100 14.26 -16.39 12.89
N ALA A 101 13.34 -15.42 13.06
CA ALA A 101 11.92 -15.73 13.18
C ALA A 101 11.29 -16.15 11.83
N ILE A 102 11.68 -15.53 10.72
CA ILE A 102 11.25 -15.92 9.37
C ILE A 102 11.73 -17.33 9.05
N THR A 103 13.02 -17.61 9.23
CA THR A 103 13.62 -18.94 9.00
C THR A 103 12.97 -20.01 9.88
N CYS A 104 12.78 -19.74 11.18
CA CYS A 104 12.07 -20.66 12.06
C CYS A 104 10.63 -20.97 11.57
N LEU A 105 9.92 -19.97 11.06
CA LEU A 105 8.59 -20.18 10.46
C LEU A 105 8.66 -21.03 9.19
N GLY A 106 9.67 -20.84 8.35
CA GLY A 106 9.95 -21.65 7.15
C GLY A 106 10.19 -23.12 7.49
N GLU A 107 10.97 -23.39 8.55
CA GLU A 107 11.24 -24.73 9.08
C GLU A 107 10.06 -25.37 9.82
N GLY A 108 8.92 -24.69 9.89
CA GLY A 108 7.73 -25.20 10.56
C GLY A 108 7.66 -24.95 12.07
N CYS A 109 8.62 -24.24 12.63
CA CYS A 109 8.62 -23.87 14.04
C CYS A 109 7.90 -22.51 14.25
N SER A 110 7.45 -22.24 15.47
CA SER A 110 6.81 -20.96 15.83
C SER A 110 7.41 -20.32 17.09
N LYS A 111 8.38 -20.96 17.72
CA LYS A 111 8.93 -20.52 19.00
C LYS A 111 9.60 -19.15 18.92
N THR A 112 10.46 -18.97 17.92
CA THR A 112 11.21 -17.71 17.74
C THR A 112 10.27 -16.55 17.44
N TRP A 113 9.25 -16.77 16.60
CA TRP A 113 8.23 -15.77 16.29
C TRP A 113 7.46 -15.31 17.54
N HIS A 114 6.99 -16.23 18.40
CA HIS A 114 6.26 -15.89 19.62
C HIS A 114 7.05 -15.00 20.59
N HIS A 115 8.37 -15.17 20.62
CA HIS A 115 9.23 -14.40 21.50
C HIS A 115 9.79 -13.12 20.87
N LEU A 116 9.60 -12.93 19.57
CA LEU A 116 10.17 -11.80 18.82
C LEU A 116 9.81 -10.43 19.41
N PRO A 117 8.53 -10.14 19.81
CA PRO A 117 8.20 -8.83 20.36
C PRO A 117 9.01 -8.44 21.62
N GLY A 118 9.47 -9.42 22.39
CA GLY A 118 10.30 -9.21 23.58
C GLY A 118 11.81 -9.12 23.29
N LYS A 119 12.25 -9.43 22.07
CA LYS A 119 13.65 -9.41 21.66
C LYS A 119 14.06 -8.19 20.85
N VAL A 120 13.10 -7.56 20.18
CA VAL A 120 13.36 -6.37 19.36
C VAL A 120 13.17 -5.09 20.16
N SER A 121 13.89 -4.04 19.79
CA SER A 121 13.84 -2.72 20.45
C SER A 121 12.46 -2.06 20.36
N ASP A 122 11.69 -2.35 19.30
CA ASP A 122 10.31 -1.91 19.13
C ASP A 122 9.43 -3.10 18.71
N PRO A 123 8.44 -3.49 19.53
CA PRO A 123 7.56 -4.64 19.24
C PRO A 123 6.82 -4.57 17.91
N ARG A 124 6.69 -3.36 17.31
CA ARG A 124 6.07 -3.19 16.00
C ARG A 124 6.89 -3.79 14.86
N THR A 125 8.20 -4.01 15.06
CA THR A 125 9.05 -4.75 14.12
C THR A 125 8.52 -6.16 13.86
N ALA A 126 7.93 -6.81 14.88
CA ALA A 126 7.35 -8.14 14.74
C ALA A 126 6.15 -8.18 13.76
N LEU A 127 5.48 -7.05 13.46
CA LEU A 127 4.39 -7.03 12.49
C LEU A 127 4.86 -7.35 11.05
N VAL A 128 6.11 -7.07 10.72
CA VAL A 128 6.67 -7.44 9.40
C VAL A 128 6.78 -8.96 9.29
N VAL A 129 7.19 -9.63 10.38
CA VAL A 129 7.32 -11.09 10.44
C VAL A 129 5.95 -11.79 10.44
N GLU A 130 4.86 -11.11 10.82
CA GLU A 130 3.50 -11.63 10.65
C GLU A 130 3.22 -12.01 9.19
N THR A 131 3.79 -11.30 8.23
CA THR A 131 3.67 -11.66 6.80
C THR A 131 4.14 -13.09 6.56
N ALA A 132 5.31 -13.47 7.11
CA ALA A 132 5.83 -14.84 7.00
C ALA A 132 4.91 -15.85 7.69
N ARG A 133 4.43 -15.55 8.90
CA ARG A 133 3.48 -16.43 9.61
C ARG A 133 2.24 -16.72 8.77
N TRP A 134 1.64 -15.68 8.21
CA TRP A 134 0.42 -15.84 7.44
C TRP A 134 0.65 -16.59 6.13
N VAL A 135 1.64 -16.17 5.33
CA VAL A 135 1.85 -16.78 4.00
C VAL A 135 2.30 -18.24 4.08
N LEU A 136 3.09 -18.60 5.11
CA LEU A 136 3.58 -19.96 5.32
C LEU A 136 2.54 -20.88 5.98
N ARG A 137 1.53 -20.34 6.64
CA ARG A 137 0.53 -21.13 7.41
C ARG A 137 -0.85 -21.17 6.78
N LEU A 138 -1.19 -20.30 5.83
CA LEU A 138 -2.45 -20.39 5.10
C LEU A 138 -2.44 -21.63 4.19
N PRO A 139 -3.41 -22.57 4.37
CA PRO A 139 -3.32 -23.88 3.71
C PRO A 139 -3.56 -23.83 2.20
N ALA A 140 -4.42 -22.91 1.73
CA ALA A 140 -4.85 -22.85 0.34
C ALA A 140 -4.29 -21.65 -0.45
N VAL A 141 -3.41 -20.83 0.17
CA VAL A 141 -2.88 -19.61 -0.47
C VAL A 141 -2.10 -19.93 -1.74
N LYS A 142 -2.44 -19.22 -2.82
CA LYS A 142 -1.85 -19.38 -4.15
C LYS A 142 -1.00 -18.20 -4.55
N TRP A 143 -1.28 -17.01 -4.05
CA TRP A 143 -0.52 -15.81 -4.32
C TRP A 143 -0.46 -14.89 -3.09
N VAL A 144 0.59 -14.10 -3.01
CA VAL A 144 0.81 -13.11 -1.96
C VAL A 144 1.33 -11.80 -2.54
N ILE A 145 0.88 -10.70 -1.96
CA ILE A 145 1.46 -9.37 -2.15
C ILE A 145 1.73 -8.79 -0.76
N ALA A 146 2.98 -8.50 -0.46
CA ALA A 146 3.34 -7.80 0.77
C ALA A 146 3.95 -6.44 0.46
N GLU A 147 3.54 -5.39 1.18
CA GLU A 147 3.97 -4.01 0.93
C GLU A 147 4.69 -3.44 2.14
N GLN A 148 5.78 -2.71 1.89
CA GLN A 148 6.48 -1.97 2.94
C GLN A 148 7.34 -0.83 2.37
N VAL A 149 7.92 0.00 3.26
CA VAL A 149 8.92 1.01 2.89
C VAL A 149 10.18 0.37 2.30
N PRO A 150 10.92 1.08 1.41
CA PRO A 150 12.06 0.48 0.68
C PRO A 150 13.15 -0.15 1.56
N SER A 151 13.32 0.32 2.78
CA SER A 151 14.31 -0.22 3.71
C SER A 151 14.01 -1.63 4.24
N VAL A 152 12.84 -2.20 3.93
CA VAL A 152 12.47 -3.58 4.28
C VAL A 152 12.88 -4.59 3.18
N GLU A 153 13.41 -4.13 2.07
CA GLU A 153 13.77 -4.95 0.90
C GLU A 153 14.48 -6.26 1.28
N PHE A 154 15.50 -6.18 2.13
CA PHE A 154 16.25 -7.38 2.58
C PHE A 154 15.38 -8.43 3.27
N LEU A 155 14.43 -8.01 4.13
CA LEU A 155 13.53 -8.98 4.78
C LEU A 155 12.55 -9.60 3.79
N TRP A 156 12.17 -8.88 2.74
CA TRP A 156 11.35 -9.44 1.67
C TRP A 156 12.14 -10.43 0.81
N GLU A 157 13.44 -10.18 0.58
CA GLU A 157 14.32 -11.11 -0.12
C GLU A 157 14.52 -12.40 0.69
N ASP A 158 14.74 -12.29 2.00
CA ASP A 158 14.84 -13.45 2.89
C ASP A 158 13.53 -14.26 2.93
N LEU A 159 12.37 -13.58 3.03
CA LEU A 159 11.07 -14.23 2.97
C LEU A 159 10.83 -14.89 1.60
N ALA A 160 11.25 -14.25 0.51
CA ALA A 160 11.17 -14.83 -0.83
C ALA A 160 11.97 -16.14 -0.94
N ALA A 161 13.16 -16.19 -0.32
CA ALA A 161 13.97 -17.40 -0.29
C ALA A 161 13.28 -18.55 0.49
N GLU A 162 12.69 -18.25 1.64
CA GLU A 162 11.92 -19.22 2.43
C GLU A 162 10.68 -19.72 1.67
N LEU A 163 9.98 -18.84 0.94
CA LEU A 163 8.84 -19.23 0.12
C LEU A 163 9.27 -20.11 -1.08
N ALA A 164 10.40 -19.78 -1.72
CA ALA A 164 10.96 -20.60 -2.78
C ALA A 164 11.32 -22.01 -2.27
N ALA A 165 11.93 -22.11 -1.07
CA ALA A 165 12.20 -23.38 -0.41
C ALA A 165 10.90 -24.14 -0.05
N ALA A 166 9.81 -23.44 0.23
CA ALA A 166 8.48 -24.00 0.47
C ALA A 166 7.70 -24.34 -0.83
N GLY A 167 8.35 -24.29 -2.00
CA GLY A 167 7.78 -24.71 -3.29
C GLY A 167 6.95 -23.64 -4.01
N TRP A 168 7.17 -22.37 -3.73
CA TRP A 168 6.59 -21.29 -4.53
C TRP A 168 7.41 -21.13 -5.82
N GLU A 169 6.72 -21.06 -6.98
CA GLU A 169 7.39 -21.07 -8.27
C GLU A 169 7.86 -19.70 -8.75
N TYR A 170 7.14 -18.66 -8.35
CA TYR A 170 7.48 -17.29 -8.71
C TYR A 170 7.57 -16.40 -7.48
N MET A 171 8.69 -15.68 -7.38
CA MET A 171 8.96 -14.68 -6.38
C MET A 171 9.60 -13.47 -7.03
N ASN A 172 9.16 -12.27 -6.66
CA ASN A 172 9.78 -11.01 -7.07
C ASN A 172 9.74 -10.03 -5.91
N VAL A 173 10.84 -9.33 -5.68
CA VAL A 173 10.92 -8.20 -4.75
C VAL A 173 11.26 -6.97 -5.57
N GLU A 174 10.41 -5.96 -5.52
CA GLU A 174 10.54 -4.79 -6.38
C GLU A 174 10.12 -3.51 -5.67
N THR A 175 10.90 -2.43 -5.87
CA THR A 175 10.57 -1.10 -5.37
C THR A 175 9.92 -0.27 -6.48
N ILE A 176 8.66 0.13 -6.26
CA ILE A 176 7.81 0.82 -7.21
C ILE A 176 7.52 2.23 -6.70
N ASP A 177 7.59 3.23 -7.58
CA ASP A 177 7.02 4.56 -7.32
C ASP A 177 5.60 4.63 -7.91
N ALA A 178 4.61 4.92 -7.10
CA ALA A 178 3.22 5.07 -7.57
C ALA A 178 3.09 6.12 -8.69
N HIS A 179 4.00 7.09 -8.74
CA HIS A 179 4.05 8.09 -9.80
C HIS A 179 4.31 7.49 -11.18
N ASP A 180 5.13 6.46 -11.25
CA ASP A 180 5.47 5.78 -12.52
C ASP A 180 4.26 5.00 -13.09
N LEU A 181 3.23 4.77 -12.25
CA LEU A 181 1.94 4.18 -12.62
C LEU A 181 0.81 5.21 -12.77
N GLY A 182 1.11 6.50 -12.74
CA GLY A 182 0.14 7.57 -12.98
C GLY A 182 -0.46 8.23 -11.74
N ALA A 183 -0.05 7.88 -10.52
CA ALA A 183 -0.40 8.68 -9.36
C ALA A 183 0.37 10.02 -9.38
N VAL A 184 -0.28 11.11 -8.97
CA VAL A 184 0.36 12.43 -8.96
C VAL A 184 1.44 12.53 -7.89
N ALA A 185 1.24 11.86 -6.76
CA ALA A 185 2.22 11.86 -5.68
C ALA A 185 3.30 10.79 -5.89
N ARG A 186 4.55 11.17 -5.66
CA ARG A 186 5.63 10.20 -5.54
C ARG A 186 5.47 9.40 -4.25
N ARG A 187 5.45 8.06 -4.40
CA ARG A 187 5.36 7.13 -3.27
C ARG A 187 6.11 5.85 -3.60
N ARG A 188 7.35 5.77 -3.17
CA ARG A 188 8.17 4.57 -3.34
C ARG A 188 7.89 3.57 -2.22
N ARG A 189 7.57 2.33 -2.63
CA ARG A 189 7.35 1.19 -1.73
C ARG A 189 7.96 -0.07 -2.33
N THR A 190 8.42 -0.96 -1.47
CA THR A 190 8.93 -2.27 -1.86
C THR A 190 7.86 -3.31 -1.65
N PHE A 191 7.65 -4.13 -2.66
CA PHE A 191 6.66 -5.18 -2.70
C PHE A 191 7.33 -6.54 -2.85
N LEU A 192 6.87 -7.51 -2.07
CA LEU A 192 7.10 -8.92 -2.31
C LEU A 192 5.88 -9.46 -3.06
N LEU A 193 6.09 -10.02 -4.22
CA LEU A 193 5.10 -10.70 -5.05
C LEU A 193 5.44 -12.19 -5.08
N GLY A 194 4.47 -13.05 -4.80
CA GLY A 194 4.68 -14.48 -4.86
C GLY A 194 3.48 -15.21 -5.45
N CYS A 195 3.74 -16.25 -6.26
CA CYS A 195 2.73 -17.17 -6.80
C CYS A 195 3.20 -18.61 -6.68
N ARG A 196 2.29 -19.52 -6.24
CA ARG A 196 2.58 -20.97 -6.16
C ARG A 196 2.53 -21.67 -7.51
N TYR A 197 1.68 -21.18 -8.42
CA TYR A 197 1.47 -21.79 -9.74
C TYR A 197 1.38 -20.70 -10.78
N THR A 198 2.12 -20.85 -11.86
CA THR A 198 2.09 -19.93 -12.99
C THR A 198 1.78 -20.74 -14.25
N ALA A 199 0.49 -20.97 -14.53
CA ALA A 199 0.11 -21.61 -15.81
C ALA A 199 0.54 -20.77 -17.04
N ALA A 200 0.74 -19.46 -16.85
CA ALA A 200 1.19 -18.52 -17.88
C ALA A 200 2.32 -17.58 -17.40
N GLY A 201 2.82 -17.73 -16.15
CA GLY A 201 3.67 -16.75 -15.50
C GLY A 201 2.88 -15.50 -15.06
N PRO A 202 3.31 -14.81 -14.00
CA PRO A 202 2.76 -13.52 -13.67
C PRO A 202 2.98 -12.57 -14.83
N VAL A 203 2.01 -11.70 -15.09
CA VAL A 203 2.19 -10.62 -16.07
C VAL A 203 3.35 -9.77 -15.57
N PRO A 204 4.42 -9.56 -16.36
CA PRO A 204 5.52 -8.71 -15.92
C PRO A 204 4.99 -7.36 -15.52
N PHE A 205 5.37 -6.91 -14.32
CA PHE A 205 5.09 -5.53 -13.92
C PHE A 205 5.85 -4.60 -14.87
N ARG A 206 5.16 -3.62 -15.44
CA ARG A 206 5.74 -2.65 -16.37
C ARG A 206 5.34 -1.25 -15.94
N GLU A 207 6.27 -0.32 -16.05
CA GLU A 207 5.89 1.10 -16.09
C GLU A 207 4.84 1.29 -17.20
N LEU A 208 3.90 2.21 -16.98
CA LEU A 208 2.93 2.57 -18.00
C LEU A 208 3.52 3.67 -18.91
N PRO A 209 4.17 3.33 -20.03
CA PRO A 209 4.75 4.33 -20.91
C PRO A 209 3.65 5.21 -21.51
N GLY A 210 3.89 6.52 -21.55
CA GLY A 210 3.02 7.46 -22.23
C GLY A 210 1.73 7.86 -21.50
N LEU A 211 1.56 7.49 -20.22
CA LEU A 211 0.62 8.16 -19.36
C LEU A 211 1.25 9.50 -18.95
N GLY A 212 0.78 10.57 -19.58
CA GLY A 212 1.07 11.91 -19.09
C GLY A 212 0.48 12.10 -17.71
N THR A 213 1.22 11.73 -16.65
CA THR A 213 0.79 11.95 -15.27
C THR A 213 0.67 13.47 -15.06
N PRO A 214 -0.51 13.98 -14.64
CA PRO A 214 -0.67 15.40 -14.45
C PRO A 214 0.22 15.91 -13.31
N THR A 215 0.56 17.18 -13.37
CA THR A 215 1.18 17.88 -12.25
C THR A 215 0.21 17.97 -11.07
N MET A 216 0.71 18.28 -9.89
CA MET A 216 -0.13 18.53 -8.72
C MET A 216 -1.14 19.67 -8.96
N ALA A 217 -0.70 20.76 -9.64
CA ALA A 217 -1.56 21.87 -9.97
C ALA A 217 -2.68 21.44 -10.93
N GLU A 218 -2.35 20.72 -11.99
CA GLU A 218 -3.34 20.22 -12.95
C GLU A 218 -4.37 19.29 -12.30
N ALA A 219 -3.91 18.33 -11.49
CA ALA A 219 -4.80 17.39 -10.80
C ALA A 219 -5.75 18.09 -9.82
N LEU A 220 -5.31 19.17 -9.17
CA LEU A 220 -6.10 19.94 -8.23
C LEU A 220 -6.91 21.09 -8.88
N GLY A 221 -6.83 21.24 -10.20
CA GLY A 221 -7.50 22.32 -10.92
C GLY A 221 -6.95 23.71 -10.61
N TRP A 222 -5.69 23.81 -10.22
CA TRP A 222 -5.02 25.08 -9.95
C TRP A 222 -4.34 25.62 -11.20
N ASP A 223 -4.13 26.93 -11.24
CA ASP A 223 -3.27 27.56 -12.23
C ASP A 223 -1.79 27.16 -12.00
N THR A 224 -0.98 27.33 -13.03
CA THR A 224 0.48 27.10 -12.95
C THR A 224 1.17 28.15 -12.05
N GLY A 225 2.38 27.83 -11.58
CA GLY A 225 3.20 28.73 -10.78
C GLY A 225 2.93 28.69 -9.27
N HIS A 226 1.98 27.88 -8.81
CA HIS A 226 1.76 27.71 -7.38
C HIS A 226 2.89 26.92 -6.72
N ARG A 227 3.18 27.28 -5.47
CA ARG A 227 4.14 26.59 -4.62
C ARG A 227 3.47 26.11 -3.34
N ILE A 228 3.95 24.97 -2.86
CA ILE A 228 3.50 24.35 -1.61
C ILE A 228 4.53 24.59 -0.53
N ARG A 229 4.09 25.15 0.59
CA ARG A 229 4.89 25.28 1.80
C ARG A 229 4.58 24.12 2.74
N THR A 230 5.63 23.42 3.17
CA THR A 230 5.53 22.41 4.22
C THR A 230 5.95 23.03 5.56
N ARG A 231 5.36 22.60 6.68
CA ARG A 231 5.74 23.06 8.03
C ARG A 231 6.87 22.22 8.63
N ASN A 232 7.92 21.93 7.88
CA ASN A 232 9.05 21.19 8.43
C ASN A 232 10.11 22.19 8.96
N GLN A 233 10.54 22.03 10.23
CA GLN A 233 11.44 22.96 10.93
C GLN A 233 12.93 22.81 10.54
N ARG A 234 13.25 22.21 9.40
CA ARG A 234 14.65 22.00 8.99
C ARG A 234 15.40 23.27 8.55
N GLN A 235 14.70 24.41 8.44
CA GLN A 235 15.31 25.70 8.13
C GLN A 235 14.78 26.78 9.09
N PRO A 236 15.61 27.78 9.46
CA PRO A 236 15.20 28.90 10.34
C PRO A 236 13.99 29.68 9.80
N THR A 237 13.75 29.66 8.49
CA THR A 237 12.63 30.33 7.81
C THR A 237 11.33 29.50 7.77
N GLY A 238 11.33 28.28 8.32
CA GLY A 238 10.16 27.40 8.42
C GLY A 238 9.71 26.77 7.11
N GLY A 239 9.91 25.45 7.00
CA GLY A 239 9.36 24.61 5.93
C GLY A 239 10.08 24.67 4.58
N ASN A 240 9.96 23.58 3.81
CA ASN A 240 10.43 23.54 2.43
C ASN A 240 9.33 24.09 1.50
N LEU A 241 9.74 24.70 0.40
CA LEU A 241 8.88 25.10 -0.70
C LEU A 241 9.16 24.21 -1.91
N PHE A 242 8.11 23.68 -2.55
CA PHE A 242 8.22 22.97 -3.81
C PHE A 242 7.15 23.44 -4.78
N SER A 243 7.40 23.27 -6.10
CA SER A 243 6.43 23.68 -7.14
C SER A 243 5.30 22.68 -7.23
N ALA A 244 4.07 23.18 -7.41
CA ALA A 244 2.91 22.38 -7.77
C ALA A 244 2.87 22.03 -9.28
N ASP A 245 3.74 22.62 -10.10
CA ASP A 245 3.87 22.34 -11.54
C ASP A 245 4.67 21.04 -11.83
N GLY A 246 4.88 20.23 -10.82
CA GLY A 246 5.48 18.91 -10.88
C GLY A 246 4.69 17.91 -10.03
N PRO A 247 5.23 16.70 -9.83
CA PRO A 247 4.62 15.70 -8.98
C PRO A 247 4.54 16.18 -7.52
N ALA A 248 3.49 15.79 -6.82
CA ALA A 248 3.43 16.01 -5.38
C ALA A 248 4.49 15.16 -4.66
N TRP A 249 5.05 15.69 -3.59
CA TRP A 249 5.93 14.92 -2.74
C TRP A 249 5.16 13.81 -2.01
N CYS A 250 5.90 12.82 -1.49
CA CYS A 250 5.30 11.72 -0.73
C CYS A 250 4.42 12.25 0.40
N LEU A 251 3.13 11.87 0.34
CA LEU A 251 2.14 12.28 1.33
C LEU A 251 2.35 11.48 2.61
N THR A 252 2.17 12.16 3.74
CA THR A 252 2.24 11.62 5.10
C THR A 252 1.18 12.29 5.95
N GLU A 253 0.99 11.87 7.20
CA GLU A 253 0.13 12.57 8.15
C GLU A 253 0.45 14.08 8.23
N LYS A 254 1.73 14.47 8.08
CA LYS A 254 2.17 15.87 8.13
C LYS A 254 1.64 16.71 6.96
N THR A 255 1.18 16.09 5.88
CA THR A 255 0.56 16.76 4.73
C THR A 255 -0.67 17.59 5.13
N ARG A 256 -1.32 17.28 6.25
CA ARG A 256 -2.40 18.11 6.82
C ARG A 256 -2.00 19.58 7.05
N SER A 257 -0.70 19.85 7.15
CA SER A 257 -0.15 21.20 7.36
C SER A 257 0.41 21.83 6.08
N TRP A 258 0.39 21.12 4.94
CA TRP A 258 0.80 21.71 3.67
C TRP A 258 -0.17 22.81 3.27
N GLU A 259 0.37 23.91 2.79
CA GLU A 259 -0.41 25.06 2.37
C GLU A 259 0.14 25.65 1.07
N ARG A 260 -0.74 26.12 0.21
CA ARG A 260 -0.39 26.89 -0.98
C ARG A 260 0.22 28.22 -0.52
N ASP A 261 1.40 28.57 -1.04
CA ASP A 261 2.18 29.69 -0.53
C ASP A 261 1.50 31.05 -0.78
N SER A 262 0.77 31.17 -1.88
CA SER A 262 0.15 32.43 -2.33
C SER A 262 -0.99 32.91 -1.42
N ASP A 263 -1.82 31.98 -0.91
CA ASP A 263 -3.05 32.31 -0.15
C ASP A 263 -3.23 31.51 1.14
N ARG A 264 -2.25 30.67 1.50
CA ARG A 264 -2.25 29.83 2.71
C ARG A 264 -3.35 28.76 2.72
N ARG A 265 -3.98 28.49 1.59
CA ARG A 265 -4.98 27.42 1.47
C ARG A 265 -4.33 26.06 1.72
N ARG A 266 -4.94 25.27 2.59
CA ARG A 266 -4.50 23.91 2.90
C ARG A 266 -5.24 22.89 2.07
N LEU A 267 -4.56 21.77 1.77
CA LEU A 267 -5.19 20.62 1.14
C LEU A 267 -6.34 20.09 1.99
N THR A 268 -7.38 19.64 1.34
CA THR A 268 -8.42 18.80 1.94
C THR A 268 -7.97 17.33 1.92
N PRO A 269 -8.57 16.44 2.75
CA PRO A 269 -8.30 15.01 2.65
C PRO A 269 -8.65 14.41 1.28
N GLY A 270 -9.74 14.88 0.65
CA GLY A 270 -10.12 14.45 -0.71
C GLY A 270 -9.07 14.83 -1.76
N GLU A 271 -8.54 16.07 -1.71
CA GLU A 271 -7.44 16.50 -2.59
C GLU A 271 -6.16 15.67 -2.35
N ALA A 272 -5.83 15.41 -1.09
CA ALA A 272 -4.69 14.57 -0.78
C ALA A 272 -4.88 13.12 -1.25
N GLY A 273 -6.10 12.58 -1.12
CA GLY A 273 -6.49 11.28 -1.67
C GLY A 273 -6.38 11.25 -3.20
N LEU A 274 -6.83 12.30 -3.89
CA LEU A 274 -6.73 12.42 -5.34
C LEU A 274 -5.28 12.35 -5.82
N LEU A 275 -4.36 13.00 -5.12
CA LEU A 275 -2.93 12.94 -5.44
C LEU A 275 -2.35 11.52 -5.27
N GLN A 276 -2.96 10.67 -4.43
CA GLN A 276 -2.61 9.25 -4.25
C GLN A 276 -3.32 8.31 -5.25
N GLY A 277 -4.20 8.85 -6.13
CA GLY A 277 -4.95 8.06 -7.09
C GLY A 277 -6.34 7.62 -6.62
N PHE A 278 -6.89 8.17 -5.54
CA PHE A 278 -8.28 7.96 -5.13
C PHE A 278 -9.23 8.97 -5.77
N PRO A 279 -10.51 8.63 -5.96
CA PRO A 279 -11.51 9.63 -6.29
C PRO A 279 -11.55 10.77 -5.26
N ALA A 280 -11.73 12.01 -5.68
CA ALA A 280 -11.83 13.16 -4.78
C ALA A 280 -12.98 13.03 -3.75
N SER A 281 -14.03 12.27 -4.11
CA SER A 281 -15.18 11.94 -3.26
C SER A 281 -14.95 10.76 -2.32
N TYR A 282 -13.74 10.20 -2.24
CA TYR A 282 -13.47 9.06 -1.37
C TYR A 282 -13.83 9.38 0.09
N PRO A 283 -14.57 8.51 0.81
CA PRO A 283 -15.25 8.84 2.05
C PRO A 283 -14.33 8.75 3.28
N TRP A 284 -13.27 9.54 3.32
CA TRP A 284 -12.35 9.60 4.45
C TRP A 284 -13.09 9.96 5.75
N THR A 285 -13.00 9.13 6.78
CA THR A 285 -13.66 9.33 8.08
C THR A 285 -12.68 9.62 9.22
N GLY A 286 -13.21 10.08 10.36
CA GLY A 286 -12.43 10.44 11.53
C GLY A 286 -12.00 11.90 11.54
N SER A 287 -11.16 12.27 12.51
CA SER A 287 -10.61 13.62 12.60
C SER A 287 -9.75 13.98 11.39
N ARG A 288 -9.56 15.28 11.11
CA ARG A 288 -8.67 15.73 10.03
C ARG A 288 -7.27 15.10 10.14
N THR A 289 -6.71 14.97 11.33
CA THR A 289 -5.40 14.32 11.54
C THR A 289 -5.46 12.82 11.16
N SER A 290 -6.53 12.14 11.56
CA SER A 290 -6.73 10.73 11.22
C SER A 290 -6.89 10.54 9.71
N GLN A 291 -7.68 11.37 9.04
CA GLN A 291 -7.86 11.30 7.59
C GLN A 291 -6.53 11.47 6.84
N PHE A 292 -5.69 12.45 7.22
CA PHE A 292 -4.37 12.61 6.60
C PHE A 292 -3.38 11.50 6.96
N ARG A 293 -3.50 10.88 8.14
CA ARG A 293 -2.74 9.67 8.46
C ARG A 293 -3.13 8.54 7.53
N GLN A 294 -4.42 8.30 7.34
CA GLN A 294 -4.93 7.28 6.42
C GLN A 294 -4.42 7.51 4.99
N VAL A 295 -4.49 8.75 4.48
CA VAL A 295 -3.93 9.10 3.15
C VAL A 295 -2.42 8.87 3.08
N GLY A 296 -1.69 9.14 4.16
CA GLY A 296 -0.24 8.96 4.23
C GLY A 296 0.18 7.48 4.30
N ASP A 297 -0.65 6.62 4.88
CA ASP A 297 -0.30 5.21 5.12
C ASP A 297 -0.86 4.27 4.03
N VAL A 298 -1.90 4.68 3.31
CA VAL A 298 -2.59 3.84 2.33
C VAL A 298 -1.73 3.48 1.12
N VAL A 299 -1.91 2.28 0.60
CA VAL A 299 -1.40 1.91 -0.74
C VAL A 299 -2.22 2.60 -1.81
N SER A 300 -1.56 3.14 -2.83
CA SER A 300 -2.22 3.77 -3.98
C SER A 300 -3.06 2.76 -4.76
N PRO A 301 -4.34 3.07 -5.10
CA PRO A 301 -5.18 2.18 -5.89
C PRO A 301 -4.58 1.81 -7.25
N VAL A 302 -3.80 2.72 -7.85
CA VAL A 302 -3.16 2.45 -9.15
C VAL A 302 -2.09 1.35 -9.03
N VAL A 303 -1.31 1.38 -7.95
CA VAL A 303 -0.33 0.32 -7.65
C VAL A 303 -1.05 -0.98 -7.31
N ALA A 304 -2.09 -0.90 -6.48
CA ALA A 304 -2.87 -2.06 -6.07
C ALA A 304 -3.48 -2.80 -7.29
N ALA A 305 -4.10 -2.06 -8.23
CA ALA A 305 -4.66 -2.65 -9.45
C ALA A 305 -3.58 -3.35 -10.29
N ALA A 306 -2.44 -2.69 -10.51
CA ALA A 306 -1.35 -3.25 -11.31
C ALA A 306 -0.78 -4.53 -10.67
N LEU A 307 -0.51 -4.54 -9.37
CA LEU A 307 0.07 -5.69 -8.69
C LEU A 307 -0.90 -6.86 -8.56
N ILE A 308 -2.17 -6.60 -8.23
CA ILE A 308 -3.21 -7.63 -8.21
C ILE A 308 -3.37 -8.23 -9.61
N GLY A 309 -3.45 -7.41 -10.65
CA GLY A 309 -3.49 -7.89 -12.03
C GLY A 309 -2.29 -8.75 -12.38
N ALA A 310 -1.08 -8.32 -12.01
CA ALA A 310 0.16 -9.06 -12.27
C ALA A 310 0.15 -10.47 -11.64
N VAL A 311 -0.22 -10.61 -10.36
CA VAL A 311 -0.21 -11.92 -9.67
C VAL A 311 -1.40 -12.81 -10.02
N THR A 312 -2.50 -12.24 -10.53
CA THR A 312 -3.71 -12.98 -10.91
C THR A 312 -3.82 -13.24 -12.40
N GLY A 313 -2.92 -12.68 -13.22
CA GLY A 313 -2.95 -12.80 -14.67
C GLY A 313 -4.06 -11.99 -15.35
N VAL A 314 -4.63 -11.01 -14.65
CA VAL A 314 -5.64 -10.09 -15.21
C VAL A 314 -4.93 -8.94 -15.92
N ASP A 315 -5.38 -8.62 -17.14
CA ASP A 315 -4.86 -7.48 -17.89
C ASP A 315 -5.32 -6.16 -17.25
N TRP A 316 -4.42 -5.57 -16.48
CA TRP A 316 -4.67 -4.39 -15.68
C TRP A 316 -4.38 -3.06 -16.41
N GLU A 317 -3.54 -3.09 -17.44
CA GLU A 317 -3.06 -1.87 -18.10
C GLU A 317 -4.17 -1.04 -18.77
N PRO A 318 -5.07 -1.59 -19.62
CA PRO A 318 -6.16 -0.84 -20.21
C PRO A 318 -7.08 -0.25 -19.16
N VAL A 319 -7.42 -1.05 -18.15
CA VAL A 319 -8.31 -0.65 -17.06
C VAL A 319 -7.75 0.53 -16.29
N LEU A 320 -6.45 0.49 -15.97
CA LEU A 320 -5.79 1.55 -15.25
C LEU A 320 -5.68 2.84 -16.08
N ARG A 321 -5.44 2.74 -17.41
CA ARG A 321 -5.45 3.88 -18.32
C ARG A 321 -6.81 4.58 -18.35
N ASP A 322 -7.88 3.82 -18.46
CA ASP A 322 -9.25 4.35 -18.47
C ASP A 322 -9.61 5.00 -17.13
N TYR A 323 -9.23 4.36 -16.02
CA TYR A 323 -9.42 4.91 -14.68
C TYR A 323 -8.72 6.26 -14.51
N LEU A 324 -7.44 6.35 -14.85
CA LEU A 324 -6.65 7.58 -14.71
C LEU A 324 -7.15 8.70 -15.63
N ALA A 325 -7.56 8.35 -16.85
CA ALA A 325 -8.18 9.31 -17.78
C ALA A 325 -9.49 9.87 -17.21
N GLY A 326 -10.27 9.06 -16.50
CA GLY A 326 -11.48 9.50 -15.81
C GLY A 326 -11.17 10.32 -14.55
N LEU A 327 -10.21 9.87 -13.75
CA LEU A 327 -9.86 10.45 -12.45
C LEU A 327 -9.37 11.91 -12.56
N TYR A 328 -8.51 12.19 -13.55
CA TYR A 328 -7.89 13.51 -13.73
C TYR A 328 -8.56 14.35 -14.85
N ARG A 329 -9.70 13.90 -15.39
CA ARG A 329 -10.45 14.70 -16.37
C ARG A 329 -10.98 15.95 -15.69
N ARG A 330 -10.57 17.13 -16.17
CA ARG A 330 -11.15 18.40 -15.71
C ARG A 330 -12.64 18.41 -16.03
N SER A 331 -13.48 18.60 -15.01
CA SER A 331 -14.88 18.95 -15.25
C SER A 331 -14.93 20.32 -15.96
N PRO A 332 -15.67 20.49 -17.06
CA PRO A 332 -15.78 21.78 -17.74
C PRO A 332 -16.29 22.92 -16.84
N ASP A 333 -16.94 22.57 -15.73
CA ASP A 333 -17.64 23.51 -14.84
C ASP A 333 -16.76 24.10 -13.72
N SER A 334 -15.47 23.77 -13.64
CA SER A 334 -14.59 24.24 -12.55
C SER A 334 -14.02 25.66 -12.74
N LYS A 335 -14.46 26.40 -13.77
CA LYS A 335 -14.04 27.79 -14.04
C LYS A 335 -14.97 28.88 -13.51
N ALA A 336 -16.00 28.54 -12.73
CA ALA A 336 -16.92 29.50 -12.15
C ALA A 336 -16.90 29.38 -10.60
N GLY A 337 -16.07 30.21 -9.96
CA GLY A 337 -16.04 30.34 -8.48
C GLY A 337 -14.89 31.23 -8.05
#